data_06c13e96bf3d6f2a3080e2124b84b436
#
_entry.id   06c13e96bf3d6f2a3080e2124b84b436
#
_cell.length_a   1.000
_cell.length_b   1.000
_cell.length_c   1.000
_cell.angle_alpha   90.00
_cell.angle_beta   90.00
_cell.angle_gamma   90.00
#
_symmetry.space_group_name_H-M   'P 1'
#
loop_
_entity.id
_entity.type
_entity.pdbx_description
1 polymer ?
#
loop_
_entity_poly.entity_id
_entity_poly.type
_entity_poly.pdbx_seq_one_letter_code
_entity_poly.pdbx_strand_id
1 'polypeptide(L)'
;MTKQEVLDKLKIDEHYYGDFGKQYLSNSDISALLNNPLALGQQSKPSAAFLVGGYFHTAILEPNKLDKYKVVKSSTRNTKAYKDIAGGELCLLQHEVDSIELMREKIMSNDVCKSLITGNVEYEQPGITELEGQMWKGKADICLLYTSDAADE
;
A
#
# COMPACT_ATOMS: atom_id res chain seq x y z
N MET A 1 -17.37 7.25 18.32
CA MET A 1 -16.40 7.95 17.45
C MET A 1 -17.15 8.57 16.28
N THR A 2 -16.84 9.79 15.95
CA THR A 2 -17.34 10.45 14.74
C THR A 2 -16.72 9.82 13.49
N LYS A 3 -17.35 10.02 12.31
CA LYS A 3 -16.78 9.56 11.02
C LYS A 3 -15.36 10.10 10.81
N GLN A 4 -15.11 11.37 11.15
CA GLN A 4 -13.81 11.99 11.00
C GLN A 4 -12.74 11.36 11.90
N GLU A 5 -13.06 11.08 13.17
CA GLU A 5 -12.14 10.40 14.09
C GLU A 5 -11.76 8.98 13.61
N VAL A 6 -12.70 8.27 12.95
CA VAL A 6 -12.42 6.98 12.34
C VAL A 6 -11.47 7.13 11.15
N LEU A 7 -11.74 8.10 10.26
CA LEU A 7 -10.88 8.38 9.10
C LEU A 7 -9.47 8.78 9.53
N ASP A 8 -9.33 9.63 10.53
CA ASP A 8 -8.02 10.06 11.05
C ASP A 8 -7.21 8.88 11.61
N LYS A 9 -7.88 7.95 12.29
CA LYS A 9 -7.23 6.70 12.72
C LYS A 9 -6.82 5.82 11.55
N LEU A 10 -7.67 5.69 10.54
CA LEU A 10 -7.38 4.84 9.37
C LEU A 10 -6.29 5.42 8.45
N LYS A 11 -5.89 6.68 8.59
CA LYS A 11 -4.70 7.22 7.94
C LYS A 11 -3.40 6.57 8.42
N ILE A 12 -3.40 6.02 9.62
CA ILE A 12 -2.23 5.37 10.22
C ILE A 12 -2.24 3.89 9.84
N ASP A 13 -1.20 3.42 9.16
CA ASP A 13 -1.12 2.04 8.65
C ASP A 13 -1.30 0.98 9.74
N GLU A 14 -0.73 1.19 10.93
CA GLU A 14 -0.89 0.28 12.08
C GLU A 14 -2.36 0.11 12.48
N HIS A 15 -3.15 1.17 12.38
CA HIS A 15 -4.58 1.11 12.65
C HIS A 15 -5.36 0.56 11.47
N TYR A 16 -4.97 0.92 10.24
CA TYR A 16 -5.66 0.46 9.03
C TYR A 16 -5.57 -1.05 8.85
N TYR A 17 -4.38 -1.63 9.04
CA TYR A 17 -4.12 -3.07 8.89
C TYR A 17 -4.23 -3.85 10.21
N GLY A 18 -4.27 -3.15 11.35
CA GLY A 18 -4.39 -3.72 12.68
C GLY A 18 -5.82 -4.01 13.10
N ASP A 19 -5.99 -4.29 14.38
CA ASP A 19 -7.28 -4.74 14.95
C ASP A 19 -8.39 -3.70 14.80
N PHE A 20 -8.05 -2.42 14.78
CA PHE A 20 -9.03 -1.36 14.55
C PHE A 20 -9.62 -1.45 13.12
N GLY A 21 -8.75 -1.57 12.13
CA GLY A 21 -9.16 -1.66 10.73
C GLY A 21 -9.86 -2.97 10.38
N LYS A 22 -9.56 -4.08 11.07
CA LYS A 22 -10.22 -5.37 10.87
C LYS A 22 -11.71 -5.39 11.24
N GLN A 23 -12.21 -4.34 11.89
CA GLN A 23 -13.64 -4.18 12.16
C GLN A 23 -14.42 -3.76 10.91
N TYR A 24 -13.74 -3.40 9.84
CA TYR A 24 -14.29 -2.97 8.56
C TYR A 24 -13.92 -3.98 7.49
N LEU A 25 -14.88 -4.34 6.65
CA LEU A 25 -14.61 -5.13 5.44
C LEU A 25 -13.84 -4.30 4.41
N SER A 26 -13.14 -4.97 3.52
CA SER A 26 -12.33 -4.36 2.47
C SER A 26 -12.37 -5.19 1.18
N ASN A 27 -11.80 -4.69 0.10
CA ASN A 27 -11.73 -5.41 -1.17
C ASN A 27 -11.04 -6.78 -1.06
N SER A 28 -10.03 -6.92 -0.20
CA SER A 28 -9.37 -8.21 0.05
C SER A 28 -10.31 -9.23 0.70
N ASP A 29 -11.25 -8.77 1.51
CA ASP A 29 -12.25 -9.65 2.14
C ASP A 29 -13.26 -10.16 1.12
N ILE A 30 -13.66 -9.35 0.13
CA ILE A 30 -14.46 -9.81 -1.02
C ILE A 30 -13.71 -10.91 -1.77
N SER A 31 -12.45 -10.71 -2.08
CA SER A 31 -11.62 -11.71 -2.76
C SER A 31 -11.52 -13.01 -1.95
N ALA A 32 -11.35 -12.91 -0.64
CA ALA A 32 -11.35 -14.09 0.23
C ALA A 32 -12.70 -14.81 0.20
N LEU A 33 -13.81 -14.09 0.33
CA LEU A 33 -15.15 -14.67 0.31
C LEU A 33 -15.48 -15.37 -1.00
N LEU A 34 -15.03 -14.80 -2.13
CA LEU A 34 -15.27 -15.38 -3.46
C LEU A 34 -14.40 -16.61 -3.76
N ASN A 35 -13.15 -16.63 -3.29
CA ASN A 35 -12.19 -17.67 -3.64
C ASN A 35 -12.02 -18.74 -2.54
N ASN A 36 -11.97 -18.33 -1.28
CA ASN A 36 -11.85 -19.22 -0.12
C ASN A 36 -12.43 -18.55 1.12
N PRO A 37 -13.73 -18.71 1.40
CA PRO A 37 -14.40 -18.09 2.56
C PRO A 37 -13.73 -18.41 3.90
N LEU A 38 -13.07 -19.55 4.04
CA LEU A 38 -12.35 -19.94 5.26
C LEU A 38 -11.09 -19.10 5.51
N ALA A 39 -10.62 -18.37 4.50
CA ALA A 39 -9.49 -17.45 4.62
C ALA A 39 -9.88 -16.05 5.09
N LEU A 40 -11.18 -15.77 5.26
CA LEU A 40 -11.65 -14.48 5.75
C LEU A 40 -11.02 -14.16 7.11
N GLY A 41 -10.45 -12.97 7.25
CA GLY A 41 -9.77 -12.53 8.47
C GLY A 41 -8.39 -13.13 8.71
N GLN A 42 -7.92 -14.05 7.85
CA GLN A 42 -6.57 -14.59 7.96
C GLN A 42 -5.56 -13.59 7.35
N GLN A 43 -4.41 -13.46 8.02
CA GLN A 43 -3.33 -12.63 7.47
C GLN A 43 -2.64 -13.35 6.32
N SER A 44 -2.43 -12.63 5.23
CA SER A 44 -1.59 -13.10 4.13
C SER A 44 -0.14 -13.27 4.60
N LYS A 45 0.51 -14.36 4.17
CA LYS A 45 1.93 -14.53 4.44
C LYS A 45 2.74 -13.45 3.69
N PRO A 46 3.76 -12.89 4.33
CA PRO A 46 4.68 -11.98 3.63
C PRO A 46 5.24 -12.64 2.38
N SER A 47 5.21 -11.93 1.25
CA SER A 47 5.78 -12.42 0.00
C SER A 47 6.73 -11.39 -0.60
N ALA A 48 7.70 -11.85 -1.39
CA ALA A 48 8.61 -10.97 -2.10
C ALA A 48 7.87 -9.98 -3.01
N ALA A 49 6.79 -10.43 -3.65
CA ALA A 49 5.98 -9.59 -4.51
C ALA A 49 5.31 -8.43 -3.74
N PHE A 50 4.76 -8.72 -2.55
CA PHE A 50 4.19 -7.67 -1.70
C PHE A 50 5.26 -6.70 -1.19
N LEU A 51 6.46 -7.19 -0.85
CA LEU A 51 7.55 -6.34 -0.40
C LEU A 51 8.04 -5.41 -1.52
N VAL A 52 8.22 -5.93 -2.73
CA VAL A 52 8.63 -5.17 -3.92
C VAL A 52 7.55 -4.15 -4.32
N GLY A 53 6.28 -4.57 -4.34
CA GLY A 53 5.15 -3.68 -4.61
C GLY A 53 5.02 -2.58 -3.57
N GLY A 54 5.17 -2.91 -2.28
CA GLY A 54 5.14 -1.94 -1.19
C GLY A 54 6.29 -0.92 -1.28
N TYR A 55 7.49 -1.36 -1.68
CA TYR A 55 8.60 -0.44 -1.92
C TYR A 55 8.31 0.51 -3.09
N PHE A 56 7.79 0.00 -4.22
CA PHE A 56 7.39 0.82 -5.36
C PHE A 56 6.35 1.86 -4.98
N HIS A 57 5.30 1.44 -4.28
CA HIS A 57 4.24 2.31 -3.78
C HIS A 57 4.81 3.43 -2.88
N THR A 58 5.67 3.05 -1.91
CA THR A 58 6.31 4.02 -1.01
C THR A 58 7.24 4.97 -1.78
N ALA A 59 7.98 4.48 -2.79
CA ALA A 59 8.89 5.30 -3.58
C ALA A 59 8.18 6.38 -4.40
N ILE A 60 6.93 6.13 -4.80
CA ILE A 60 6.11 7.10 -5.53
C ILE A 60 5.38 8.06 -4.59
N LEU A 61 4.73 7.55 -3.55
CA LEU A 61 3.77 8.32 -2.75
C LEU A 61 4.38 8.90 -1.46
N GLU A 62 5.30 8.18 -0.84
CA GLU A 62 5.88 8.54 0.47
C GLU A 62 7.40 8.32 0.51
N PRO A 63 8.20 8.96 -0.39
CA PRO A 63 9.64 8.67 -0.53
C PRO A 63 10.44 8.90 0.75
N ASN A 64 9.95 9.71 1.68
CA ASN A 64 10.52 9.93 2.99
C ASN A 64 10.43 8.71 3.94
N LYS A 65 9.66 7.70 3.58
CA LYS A 65 9.51 6.45 4.36
C LYS A 65 10.31 5.26 3.80
N LEU A 66 11.17 5.48 2.80
CA LEU A 66 11.95 4.41 2.17
C LEU A 66 12.95 3.75 3.12
N ASP A 67 13.46 4.47 4.12
CA ASP A 67 14.43 3.97 5.11
C ASP A 67 13.91 2.78 5.93
N LYS A 68 12.59 2.56 5.95
CA LYS A 68 12.00 1.38 6.61
C LYS A 68 12.33 0.06 5.93
N TYR A 69 12.77 0.10 4.67
CA TYR A 69 13.06 -1.10 3.89
C TYR A 69 14.52 -1.52 3.97
N LYS A 70 14.74 -2.78 4.36
CA LYS A 70 16.06 -3.37 4.38
C LYS A 70 16.42 -3.94 3.00
N VAL A 71 17.54 -3.51 2.45
CA VAL A 71 18.03 -3.91 1.12
C VAL A 71 19.30 -4.73 1.26
N VAL A 72 19.38 -5.85 0.54
CA VAL A 72 20.52 -6.76 0.56
C VAL A 72 21.14 -6.87 -0.83
N LYS A 73 22.45 -6.67 -0.92
CA LYS A 73 23.23 -6.87 -2.14
C LYS A 73 23.48 -8.37 -2.37
N SER A 74 22.53 -9.02 -3.00
CA SER A 74 22.62 -10.43 -3.37
C SER A 74 21.89 -10.69 -4.68
N SER A 75 22.29 -11.70 -5.42
CA SER A 75 21.60 -12.11 -6.67
C SER A 75 20.25 -12.78 -6.39
N THR A 76 20.15 -13.51 -5.28
CA THR A 76 18.93 -14.20 -4.89
C THR A 76 18.79 -14.26 -3.37
N ARG A 77 17.57 -14.54 -2.89
CA ARG A 77 17.28 -14.74 -1.45
C ARG A 77 17.78 -16.09 -0.89
N ASN A 78 18.29 -16.98 -1.76
CA ASN A 78 18.75 -18.31 -1.35
C ASN A 78 20.22 -18.35 -0.97
N THR A 79 20.99 -17.31 -1.26
CA THR A 79 22.42 -17.25 -0.95
C THR A 79 22.69 -17.21 0.56
N LYS A 80 23.81 -17.74 0.98
CA LYS A 80 24.26 -17.65 2.38
C LYS A 80 24.41 -16.18 2.80
N ALA A 81 25.02 -15.35 1.96
CA ALA A 81 25.21 -13.93 2.20
C ALA A 81 23.89 -13.19 2.46
N TYR A 82 22.83 -13.52 1.70
CA TYR A 82 21.51 -12.94 1.95
C TYR A 82 20.96 -13.39 3.31
N LYS A 83 21.01 -14.70 3.60
CA LYS A 83 20.46 -15.26 4.85
C LYS A 83 21.14 -14.71 6.09
N ASP A 84 22.46 -14.53 6.03
CA ASP A 84 23.25 -13.97 7.13
C ASP A 84 22.86 -12.49 7.42
N ILE A 85 22.62 -11.70 6.38
CA ILE A 85 22.22 -10.28 6.52
C ILE A 85 20.73 -10.15 6.88
N ALA A 86 19.87 -10.94 6.25
CA ALA A 86 18.43 -10.87 6.43
C ALA A 86 17.99 -11.31 7.83
N GLY A 87 18.72 -12.25 8.46
CA GLY A 87 18.41 -12.72 9.81
C GLY A 87 17.05 -13.42 9.93
N GLY A 88 16.57 -14.02 8.85
CA GLY A 88 15.26 -14.66 8.77
C GLY A 88 14.12 -13.73 8.31
N GLU A 89 14.37 -12.44 8.16
CA GLU A 89 13.41 -11.48 7.62
C GLU A 89 13.39 -11.49 6.09
N LEU A 90 12.26 -11.09 5.51
CA LEU A 90 12.16 -10.90 4.07
C LEU A 90 12.68 -9.49 3.71
N CYS A 91 13.79 -9.42 2.98
CA CYS A 91 14.44 -8.18 2.56
C CYS A 91 14.36 -8.00 1.04
N LEU A 92 14.44 -6.75 0.59
CA LEU A 92 14.60 -6.42 -0.83
C LEU A 92 15.98 -6.81 -1.34
N LEU A 93 16.05 -7.17 -2.61
CA LEU A 93 17.31 -7.33 -3.32
C LEU A 93 17.69 -6.02 -4.02
N GLN A 94 18.99 -5.72 -4.13
CA GLN A 94 19.45 -4.47 -4.74
C GLN A 94 18.91 -4.27 -6.16
N HIS A 95 18.92 -5.32 -7.00
CA HIS A 95 18.41 -5.21 -8.37
C HIS A 95 16.89 -4.96 -8.47
N GLU A 96 16.12 -5.35 -7.44
CA GLU A 96 14.69 -5.01 -7.36
C GLU A 96 14.51 -3.51 -7.09
N VAL A 97 15.31 -2.98 -6.18
CA VAL A 97 15.35 -1.54 -5.89
C VAL A 97 15.78 -0.75 -7.13
N ASP A 98 16.87 -1.16 -7.78
CA ASP A 98 17.39 -0.49 -8.99
C ASP A 98 16.33 -0.48 -10.11
N SER A 99 15.59 -1.57 -10.27
CA SER A 99 14.49 -1.66 -11.24
C SER A 99 13.33 -0.71 -10.89
N ILE A 100 13.01 -0.57 -9.62
CA ILE A 100 11.95 0.32 -9.16
C ILE A 100 12.37 1.78 -9.33
N GLU A 101 13.60 2.14 -9.03
CA GLU A 101 14.09 3.50 -9.24
C GLU A 101 14.07 3.89 -10.73
N LEU A 102 14.40 2.97 -11.64
CA LEU A 102 14.25 3.19 -13.09
C LEU A 102 12.78 3.39 -13.50
N MET A 103 11.86 2.60 -12.95
CA MET A 103 10.43 2.80 -13.20
C MET A 103 9.95 4.15 -12.68
N ARG A 104 10.34 4.51 -11.47
CA ARG A 104 10.01 5.80 -10.87
C ARG A 104 10.54 6.96 -11.71
N GLU A 105 11.79 6.88 -12.16
CA GLU A 105 12.39 7.90 -13.05
C GLU A 105 11.57 8.07 -14.33
N LYS A 106 11.18 6.96 -14.97
CA LYS A 106 10.34 6.99 -16.17
C LYS A 106 8.98 7.62 -15.94
N ILE A 107 8.32 7.29 -14.84
CA ILE A 107 7.04 7.88 -14.46
C ILE A 107 7.19 9.39 -14.25
N MET A 108 8.21 9.80 -13.48
CA MET A 108 8.42 11.20 -13.13
C MET A 108 8.99 12.06 -14.29
N SER A 109 9.56 11.43 -15.32
CA SER A 109 9.99 12.11 -16.55
C SER A 109 8.84 12.33 -17.55
N ASN A 110 7.70 11.70 -17.36
CA ASN A 110 6.50 11.92 -18.16
C ASN A 110 5.65 13.01 -17.52
N ASP A 111 5.44 14.13 -18.23
CA ASP A 111 4.73 15.30 -17.69
C ASP A 111 3.30 15.00 -17.27
N VAL A 112 2.58 14.14 -18.01
CA VAL A 112 1.21 13.75 -17.68
C VAL A 112 1.21 12.91 -16.41
N CYS A 113 2.03 11.86 -16.33
CA CYS A 113 2.13 11.02 -15.13
C CYS A 113 2.53 11.85 -13.91
N LYS A 114 3.55 12.70 -14.08
CA LYS A 114 4.00 13.58 -13.02
C LYS A 114 2.90 14.52 -12.53
N SER A 115 2.16 15.16 -13.43
CA SER A 115 1.07 16.08 -13.06
C SER A 115 -0.06 15.37 -12.30
N LEU A 116 -0.39 14.12 -12.68
CA LEU A 116 -1.39 13.31 -11.99
C LEU A 116 -0.95 12.86 -10.60
N ILE A 117 0.37 12.65 -10.42
CA ILE A 117 0.91 12.18 -9.13
C ILE A 117 1.23 13.35 -8.20
N THR A 118 1.75 14.48 -8.72
CA THR A 118 2.27 15.59 -7.90
C THR A 118 1.43 16.87 -7.99
N GLY A 119 0.28 16.82 -8.64
CA GLY A 119 -0.62 17.97 -8.80
C GLY A 119 -1.40 18.29 -7.51
N ASN A 120 -2.64 18.75 -7.65
CA ASN A 120 -3.52 18.97 -6.51
C ASN A 120 -4.09 17.63 -6.03
N VAL A 121 -3.30 16.89 -5.26
CA VAL A 121 -3.58 15.51 -4.82
C VAL A 121 -3.39 15.35 -3.31
N GLU A 122 -4.14 14.42 -2.74
CA GLU A 122 -3.88 13.86 -1.42
C GLU A 122 -3.53 12.38 -1.57
N TYR A 123 -2.59 11.89 -0.77
CA TYR A 123 -2.15 10.50 -0.78
C TYR A 123 -2.75 9.73 0.38
N GLU A 124 -2.89 8.41 0.20
CA GLU A 124 -3.28 7.48 1.25
C GLU A 124 -4.59 7.87 1.96
N GLN A 125 -5.57 8.37 1.20
CA GLN A 125 -6.82 8.84 1.78
C GLN A 125 -7.75 7.68 2.11
N PRO A 126 -8.06 7.42 3.39
CA PRO A 126 -9.01 6.40 3.79
C PRO A 126 -10.44 6.87 3.53
N GLY A 127 -11.29 5.92 3.15
CA GLY A 127 -12.73 6.07 3.06
C GLY A 127 -13.45 4.99 3.85
N ILE A 128 -14.61 5.33 4.39
CA ILE A 128 -15.53 4.38 5.02
C ILE A 128 -16.94 4.59 4.51
N THR A 129 -17.66 3.50 4.31
CA THR A 129 -19.08 3.52 3.93
C THR A 129 -19.80 2.32 4.53
N GLU A 130 -21.11 2.40 4.59
CA GLU A 130 -21.98 1.29 4.94
C GLU A 130 -22.62 0.72 3.67
N LEU A 131 -22.48 -0.58 3.46
CA LEU A 131 -23.13 -1.30 2.37
C LEU A 131 -23.78 -2.55 2.94
N GLU A 132 -25.07 -2.75 2.70
CA GLU A 132 -25.85 -3.92 3.17
C GLU A 132 -25.69 -4.18 4.67
N GLY A 133 -25.73 -3.14 5.49
CA GLY A 133 -25.59 -3.24 6.95
C GLY A 133 -24.20 -3.58 7.44
N GLN A 134 -23.21 -3.59 6.58
CA GLN A 134 -21.81 -3.83 6.93
C GLN A 134 -20.97 -2.57 6.70
N MET A 135 -20.03 -2.33 7.61
CA MET A 135 -19.08 -1.23 7.46
C MET A 135 -17.89 -1.65 6.60
N TRP A 136 -17.58 -0.83 5.61
CA TRP A 136 -16.50 -1.04 4.64
C TRP A 136 -15.47 0.06 4.76
N LYS A 137 -14.22 -0.30 4.48
CA LYS A 137 -13.11 0.64 4.34
C LYS A 137 -12.41 0.45 3.00
N GLY A 138 -11.85 1.53 2.52
CA GLY A 138 -10.91 1.58 1.40
C GLY A 138 -9.87 2.63 1.66
N LYS A 139 -8.80 2.63 0.88
CA LYS A 139 -7.78 3.67 0.87
C LYS A 139 -7.45 4.00 -0.57
N ALA A 140 -7.55 5.27 -0.94
CA ALA A 140 -7.15 5.75 -2.25
C ALA A 140 -5.66 6.12 -2.18
N ASP A 141 -4.84 5.49 -3.01
CA ASP A 141 -3.40 5.77 -3.09
C ASP A 141 -3.14 7.22 -3.51
N ILE A 142 -3.92 7.72 -4.48
CA ILE A 142 -3.88 9.09 -4.99
C ILE A 142 -5.31 9.59 -5.12
N CYS A 143 -5.66 10.65 -4.40
CA CYS A 143 -6.94 11.33 -4.48
C CYS A 143 -6.77 12.66 -5.23
N LEU A 144 -7.38 12.78 -6.41
CA LEU A 144 -7.35 14.00 -7.23
C LEU A 144 -8.44 14.95 -6.76
N LEU A 145 -8.06 16.08 -6.15
CA LEU A 145 -9.02 16.98 -5.50
C LEU A 145 -9.89 17.80 -6.48
N TYR A 146 -9.55 17.83 -7.77
CA TYR A 146 -10.31 18.56 -8.78
C TYR A 146 -11.46 17.77 -9.41
N THR A 147 -11.59 16.48 -9.08
CA THR A 147 -12.68 15.62 -9.61
C THR A 147 -13.92 15.60 -8.71
N SER A 148 -13.87 16.26 -7.55
CA SER A 148 -14.98 16.26 -6.58
C SER A 148 -16.18 17.11 -7.00
N ASP A 149 -16.00 18.08 -7.91
CA ASP A 149 -17.07 18.97 -8.35
C ASP A 149 -18.02 18.34 -9.40
N ALA A 150 -17.66 17.20 -9.99
CA ALA A 150 -18.46 16.52 -11.00
C ALA A 150 -19.54 15.57 -10.43
N ALA A 151 -19.57 15.37 -9.13
CA ALA A 151 -20.50 14.43 -8.47
C ALA A 151 -21.71 15.11 -7.82
N ASP A 152 -21.76 16.45 -7.81
CA ASP A 152 -22.83 17.25 -7.19
C ASP A 152 -23.83 17.88 -8.20
N GLU A 153 -23.82 17.47 -9.49
CA GLU A 153 -24.83 17.86 -10.49
C GLU A 153 -25.87 16.76 -10.74
#